data_c262bf7fc722d57d3a60c96fb364ab28
#
_entry.id   c262bf7fc722d57d3a60c96fb364ab28
#
_cell.length_a   1.000
_cell.length_b   1.000
_cell.length_c   1.000
_cell.angle_alpha   90.00
_cell.angle_beta   90.00
_cell.angle_gamma   90.00
#
_symmetry.space_group_name_H-M   'P 1'
#
loop_
_entity.id
_entity.type
_entity.pdbx_description
1 polymer ?
#
loop_
_entity_poly.entity_id
_entity_poly.type
_entity_poly.pdbx_seq_one_letter_code
_entity_poly.pdbx_strand_id
1 'polypeptide(L)'
;MGVIKELTPEASVPRTGAAVCTGGPSGLQTRERTVNTRILASTLVVASLCAAGPALARDQLKIVGSSTVFPYTQAVAEDFSKKTGKKSPVVESTGTGGGMKIFCQGVGEANPDLTGASRAMKKSEWELCTKNGVTDITELQIGYDGLSIAQSKQGKPIDLTKAQIFLALASEVPDGDKLVPNPYKKWSDVDKSLPDVAITVYGPPPTSGTRDAFVELAMHEGCKALDYFKKQKGALDKDAFEKLVKEKCTPMRQDGPFIEAGENDNLIVQRIEADPNALGIFGYSFLYENQDKLAGVKVEGVEPSFDTIADASYKLSRPLFLYVKNAHRKVIPGMDEFIAEYTSTASMGKDGYLHERGLVVLSDDMLKEMQERAKNAAKMSAPTS
;
A
#
# COMPACT_ATOMS: atom_id res chain seq x y z
N MET A 1 55.03 -20.21 -3.86
CA MET A 1 55.01 -21.34 -4.84
C MET A 1 53.57 -21.74 -5.01
N GLY A 2 53.02 -21.66 -6.21
CA GLY A 2 51.65 -22.06 -6.52
C GLY A 2 50.85 -20.97 -7.28
N VAL A 3 51.15 -20.90 -8.56
CA VAL A 3 50.52 -20.09 -9.61
C VAL A 3 49.08 -20.60 -9.87
N ILE A 4 48.10 -19.73 -9.90
CA ILE A 4 46.73 -20.07 -10.41
C ILE A 4 46.45 -19.24 -11.63
N LYS A 5 46.14 -19.96 -12.70
CA LYS A 5 45.76 -19.50 -14.02
C LYS A 5 44.36 -18.87 -14.04
N GLU A 6 44.28 -17.73 -14.72
CA GLU A 6 43.06 -17.18 -15.32
C GLU A 6 42.48 -18.12 -16.39
N LEU A 7 41.17 -18.19 -16.46
CA LEU A 7 40.41 -18.68 -17.63
C LEU A 7 39.13 -17.88 -17.76
N THR A 8 39.12 -16.96 -18.71
CA THR A 8 37.93 -16.43 -19.37
C THR A 8 37.53 -17.35 -20.53
N PRO A 9 36.25 -17.44 -20.87
CA PRO A 9 35.91 -17.52 -22.28
C PRO A 9 34.89 -16.44 -22.70
N GLU A 10 35.30 -15.71 -23.73
CA GLU A 10 34.42 -15.01 -24.66
C GLU A 10 33.47 -15.98 -25.35
N ALA A 11 32.21 -15.59 -25.50
CA ALA A 11 31.28 -16.20 -26.43
C ALA A 11 30.70 -15.12 -27.36
N SER A 12 31.05 -15.25 -28.59
CA SER A 12 30.69 -14.47 -29.76
C SER A 12 29.22 -14.60 -30.14
N VAL A 13 28.62 -13.46 -30.50
CA VAL A 13 27.28 -13.32 -31.11
C VAL A 13 27.41 -13.42 -32.64
N PRO A 14 26.61 -14.22 -33.36
CA PRO A 14 26.54 -14.16 -34.81
C PRO A 14 25.52 -13.09 -35.25
N ARG A 15 26.02 -12.15 -36.08
CA ARG A 15 25.22 -11.26 -36.90
C ARG A 15 24.73 -12.05 -38.13
N THR A 16 23.40 -12.07 -38.34
CA THR A 16 22.84 -12.45 -39.64
C THR A 16 22.36 -11.22 -40.38
N GLY A 17 22.81 -11.14 -41.62
CA GLY A 17 22.71 -10.01 -42.50
C GLY A 17 21.33 -9.81 -43.13
N ALA A 18 21.07 -8.56 -43.44
CA ALA A 18 19.97 -8.10 -44.24
C ALA A 18 20.25 -8.38 -45.74
N ALA A 19 19.31 -9.02 -46.43
CA ALA A 19 19.28 -9.13 -47.85
C ALA A 19 18.45 -7.99 -48.45
N VAL A 20 19.13 -7.14 -49.19
CA VAL A 20 18.54 -6.12 -50.05
C VAL A 20 18.27 -6.76 -51.41
N CYS A 21 17.01 -6.78 -51.86
CA CYS A 21 16.66 -7.09 -53.24
C CYS A 21 16.36 -5.77 -53.99
N THR A 22 17.31 -5.36 -54.82
CA THR A 22 17.10 -4.38 -55.87
C THR A 22 16.77 -5.14 -57.17
N GLY A 23 15.72 -4.72 -57.87
CA GLY A 23 15.39 -5.17 -59.21
C GLY A 23 14.47 -4.16 -59.88
N GLY A 24 15.03 -3.35 -60.73
CA GLY A 24 14.35 -2.36 -61.56
C GLY A 24 13.87 -2.94 -62.90
N PRO A 25 13.44 -2.10 -63.83
CA PRO A 25 12.20 -2.32 -64.59
C PRO A 25 12.42 -2.78 -66.03
N SER A 26 11.42 -3.42 -66.59
CA SER A 26 11.19 -3.53 -68.05
C SER A 26 9.69 -3.74 -68.25
N GLY A 27 8.94 -2.90 -68.86
CA GLY A 27 8.88 -2.40 -70.19
C GLY A 27 7.92 -3.24 -71.08
N LEU A 28 6.92 -2.53 -71.66
CA LEU A 28 6.09 -2.92 -72.81
C LEU A 28 4.80 -3.72 -72.52
N GLN A 29 3.67 -3.35 -72.94
CA GLN A 29 3.06 -2.69 -74.11
C GLN A 29 1.55 -2.67 -73.97
N THR A 30 0.99 -1.55 -74.34
CA THR A 30 -0.43 -1.29 -74.59
C THR A 30 -1.11 -2.32 -75.50
N ARG A 31 -2.30 -2.75 -75.12
CA ARG A 31 -3.34 -3.13 -76.08
C ARG A 31 -4.71 -2.68 -75.58
N GLU A 32 -5.14 -1.55 -76.13
CA GLU A 32 -6.54 -1.14 -76.06
C GLU A 32 -7.44 -2.20 -76.65
N ARG A 33 -8.47 -2.63 -75.94
CA ARG A 33 -9.69 -3.16 -76.49
C ARG A 33 -10.86 -2.49 -75.79
N THR A 34 -11.39 -1.49 -76.46
CA THR A 34 -12.75 -1.00 -76.25
C THR A 34 -13.76 -2.12 -76.47
N VAL A 35 -14.53 -2.45 -75.45
CA VAL A 35 -15.83 -3.09 -75.65
C VAL A 35 -16.84 -2.38 -74.74
N ASN A 36 -17.84 -1.88 -75.45
CA ASN A 36 -19.01 -1.14 -75.00
C ASN A 36 -19.78 -1.85 -73.85
N THR A 37 -20.15 -1.05 -72.90
CA THR A 37 -21.50 -0.61 -72.53
C THR A 37 -22.57 -1.64 -72.13
N ARG A 38 -23.06 -1.30 -70.98
CA ARG A 38 -24.43 -1.49 -70.47
C ARG A 38 -24.74 -2.71 -69.64
N ILE A 39 -25.31 -2.30 -68.51
CA ILE A 39 -26.32 -2.98 -67.71
C ILE A 39 -25.75 -3.92 -66.62
N LEU A 40 -25.77 -3.46 -65.44
CA LEU A 40 -26.73 -3.73 -64.37
C LEU A 40 -26.18 -3.15 -63.08
N ALA A 41 -26.79 -2.07 -62.64
CA ALA A 41 -26.72 -1.62 -61.27
C ALA A 41 -27.41 -2.69 -60.39
N SER A 42 -26.65 -3.65 -59.96
CA SER A 42 -27.03 -4.53 -58.90
C SER A 42 -26.41 -3.99 -57.64
N THR A 43 -27.20 -3.30 -56.88
CA THR A 43 -26.97 -2.88 -55.47
C THR A 43 -26.54 -4.06 -54.64
N LEU A 44 -25.23 -4.25 -54.51
CA LEU A 44 -24.68 -5.03 -53.43
C LEU A 44 -24.57 -4.07 -52.24
N VAL A 45 -25.68 -3.96 -51.50
CA VAL A 45 -25.65 -3.54 -50.10
C VAL A 45 -24.96 -4.65 -49.36
N VAL A 46 -23.64 -4.56 -49.29
CA VAL A 46 -22.87 -5.30 -48.33
C VAL A 46 -23.26 -4.70 -46.97
N ALA A 47 -24.25 -5.31 -46.35
CA ALA A 47 -24.52 -5.15 -44.95
C ALA A 47 -23.23 -5.55 -44.24
N SER A 48 -22.39 -4.56 -43.93
CA SER A 48 -21.36 -4.68 -42.88
C SER A 48 -22.10 -4.92 -41.57
N LEU A 49 -22.50 -6.19 -41.33
CA LEU A 49 -22.69 -6.62 -39.97
C LEU A 49 -21.32 -6.43 -39.31
N CYS A 50 -21.19 -5.30 -38.63
CA CYS A 50 -20.25 -5.18 -37.54
C CYS A 50 -20.56 -6.35 -36.61
N ALA A 51 -19.85 -7.43 -36.74
CA ALA A 51 -19.72 -8.46 -35.71
C ALA A 51 -19.10 -7.72 -34.52
N ALA A 52 -19.95 -7.04 -33.73
CA ALA A 52 -19.63 -6.75 -32.35
C ALA A 52 -19.46 -8.14 -31.71
N GLY A 53 -18.24 -8.68 -31.83
CA GLY A 53 -17.86 -9.84 -31.00
C GLY A 53 -18.26 -9.51 -29.58
N PRO A 54 -18.79 -10.47 -28.81
CA PRO A 54 -19.03 -10.23 -27.41
C PRO A 54 -17.70 -9.69 -26.85
N ALA A 55 -17.70 -8.44 -26.38
CA ALA A 55 -16.63 -7.96 -25.56
C ALA A 55 -16.58 -8.97 -24.41
N LEU A 56 -15.57 -9.85 -24.40
CA LEU A 56 -15.37 -10.80 -23.32
C LEU A 56 -15.12 -9.94 -22.08
N ALA A 57 -16.20 -9.76 -21.30
CA ALA A 57 -16.08 -9.13 -20.00
C ALA A 57 -14.93 -9.79 -19.25
N ARG A 58 -14.07 -8.99 -18.68
CA ARG A 58 -12.96 -9.49 -17.84
C ARG A 58 -13.55 -10.40 -16.76
N ASP A 59 -13.08 -11.65 -16.69
CA ASP A 59 -13.56 -12.68 -15.76
C ASP A 59 -12.76 -12.73 -14.45
N GLN A 60 -11.94 -11.71 -14.19
CA GLN A 60 -11.05 -11.63 -13.04
C GLN A 60 -11.09 -10.23 -12.42
N LEU A 61 -11.32 -10.15 -11.11
CA LEU A 61 -11.29 -8.92 -10.35
C LEU A 61 -9.90 -8.29 -10.36
N LYS A 62 -9.85 -6.96 -10.43
CA LYS A 62 -8.62 -6.17 -10.31
C LYS A 62 -8.71 -5.21 -9.13
N ILE A 63 -7.77 -5.33 -8.20
CA ILE A 63 -7.71 -4.58 -6.95
C ILE A 63 -6.34 -3.91 -6.87
N VAL A 64 -6.32 -2.64 -6.51
CA VAL A 64 -5.09 -1.86 -6.37
C VAL A 64 -5.07 -1.18 -4.99
N GLY A 65 -3.98 -0.61 -4.58
CA GLY A 65 -3.98 0.30 -3.42
C GLY A 65 -2.89 0.09 -2.40
N SER A 66 -3.23 0.31 -1.15
CA SER A 66 -2.34 0.35 0.00
C SER A 66 -1.50 -0.92 0.16
N SER A 67 -0.20 -0.77 0.36
CA SER A 67 0.72 -1.85 0.73
C SER A 67 0.34 -2.50 2.08
N THR A 68 -0.21 -1.73 3.01
CA THR A 68 -0.70 -2.23 4.30
C THR A 68 -1.95 -3.10 4.16
N VAL A 69 -2.88 -2.73 3.26
CA VAL A 69 -4.12 -3.49 3.00
C VAL A 69 -3.87 -4.69 2.08
N PHE A 70 -2.80 -4.65 1.29
CA PHE A 70 -2.45 -5.68 0.31
C PHE A 70 -2.45 -7.10 0.89
N PRO A 71 -1.75 -7.43 2.01
CA PRO A 71 -1.69 -8.79 2.54
C PRO A 71 -3.07 -9.31 2.99
N TYR A 72 -3.92 -8.46 3.53
CA TYR A 72 -5.29 -8.82 3.90
C TYR A 72 -6.15 -9.12 2.67
N THR A 73 -6.08 -8.24 1.66
CA THR A 73 -6.80 -8.43 0.39
C THR A 73 -6.33 -9.68 -0.35
N GLN A 74 -5.03 -9.97 -0.32
CA GLN A 74 -4.46 -11.19 -0.91
C GLN A 74 -5.01 -12.44 -0.22
N ALA A 75 -5.11 -12.44 1.11
CA ALA A 75 -5.68 -13.56 1.87
C ALA A 75 -7.14 -13.82 1.50
N VAL A 76 -7.95 -12.74 1.40
CA VAL A 76 -9.35 -12.87 0.96
C VAL A 76 -9.43 -13.36 -0.49
N ALA A 77 -8.55 -12.92 -1.38
CA ALA A 77 -8.51 -13.34 -2.77
C ALA A 77 -8.21 -14.85 -2.91
N GLU A 78 -7.29 -15.36 -2.10
CA GLU A 78 -6.95 -16.78 -2.05
C GLU A 78 -8.11 -17.63 -1.52
N ASP A 79 -8.74 -17.20 -0.43
CA ASP A 79 -9.85 -17.92 0.20
C ASP A 79 -11.11 -17.90 -0.69
N PHE A 80 -11.42 -16.75 -1.29
CA PHE A 80 -12.47 -16.62 -2.30
C PHE A 80 -12.28 -17.60 -3.47
N SER A 81 -11.07 -17.68 -4.01
CA SER A 81 -10.78 -18.57 -5.12
C SER A 81 -10.93 -20.05 -4.71
N LYS A 82 -10.47 -20.42 -3.51
CA LYS A 82 -10.63 -21.79 -2.96
C LYS A 82 -12.11 -22.16 -2.77
N LYS A 83 -12.92 -21.24 -2.25
CA LYS A 83 -14.35 -21.48 -1.94
C LYS A 83 -15.23 -21.52 -3.19
N THR A 84 -14.92 -20.67 -4.18
CA THR A 84 -15.81 -20.48 -5.34
C THR A 84 -15.35 -21.20 -6.60
N GLY A 85 -14.08 -21.60 -6.68
CA GLY A 85 -13.45 -22.10 -7.91
C GLY A 85 -13.25 -21.05 -9.00
N LYS A 86 -13.57 -19.77 -8.71
CA LYS A 86 -13.35 -18.65 -9.64
C LYS A 86 -11.88 -18.24 -9.66
N LYS A 87 -11.46 -17.52 -10.71
CA LYS A 87 -10.11 -16.96 -10.79
C LYS A 87 -9.83 -16.07 -9.60
N SER A 88 -8.65 -16.24 -8.99
CA SER A 88 -8.23 -15.36 -7.90
C SER A 88 -8.11 -13.92 -8.40
N PRO A 89 -8.64 -12.94 -7.66
CA PRO A 89 -8.42 -11.52 -7.96
C PRO A 89 -6.95 -11.18 -8.17
N VAL A 90 -6.66 -10.27 -9.10
CA VAL A 90 -5.34 -9.64 -9.22
C VAL A 90 -5.25 -8.52 -8.21
N VAL A 91 -4.33 -8.61 -7.28
CA VAL A 91 -4.10 -7.59 -6.25
C VAL A 91 -2.74 -6.94 -6.47
N GLU A 92 -2.70 -5.63 -6.61
CA GLU A 92 -1.48 -4.85 -6.86
C GLU A 92 -1.24 -3.84 -5.74
N SER A 93 -0.05 -3.87 -5.15
CA SER A 93 0.38 -2.88 -4.16
C SER A 93 0.91 -1.62 -4.87
N THR A 94 0.15 -0.54 -4.83
CA THR A 94 0.47 0.74 -5.50
C THR A 94 0.55 1.92 -4.54
N GLY A 95 0.42 1.65 -3.23
CA GLY A 95 0.20 2.65 -2.19
C GLY A 95 -1.19 3.27 -2.25
N THR A 96 -1.69 3.80 -1.12
CA THR A 96 -3.06 4.39 -1.04
C THR A 96 -3.30 5.47 -2.10
N GLY A 97 -2.41 6.45 -2.21
CA GLY A 97 -2.58 7.56 -3.17
C GLY A 97 -2.47 7.11 -4.63
N GLY A 98 -1.56 6.17 -4.93
CA GLY A 98 -1.42 5.55 -6.25
C GLY A 98 -2.68 4.78 -6.63
N GLY A 99 -3.17 3.93 -5.73
CA GLY A 99 -4.40 3.17 -5.90
C GLY A 99 -5.63 4.04 -6.14
N MET A 100 -5.83 5.07 -5.32
CA MET A 100 -6.91 6.04 -5.51
C MET A 100 -6.85 6.72 -6.88
N LYS A 101 -5.66 7.14 -7.32
CA LYS A 101 -5.48 7.76 -8.63
C LYS A 101 -5.86 6.82 -9.77
N ILE A 102 -5.44 5.53 -9.70
CA ILE A 102 -5.76 4.52 -10.72
C ILE A 102 -7.25 4.15 -10.66
N PHE A 103 -7.80 3.94 -9.46
CA PHE A 103 -9.21 3.64 -9.23
C PHE A 103 -10.11 4.74 -9.80
N CYS A 104 -9.76 6.01 -9.64
CA CYS A 104 -10.51 7.16 -10.11
C CYS A 104 -10.30 7.50 -11.60
N GLN A 105 -9.63 6.67 -12.41
CA GLN A 105 -9.44 6.96 -13.85
C GLN A 105 -10.71 6.80 -14.69
N GLY A 106 -11.70 6.04 -14.22
CA GLY A 106 -12.98 5.86 -14.92
C GLY A 106 -13.71 4.59 -14.51
N VAL A 107 -14.88 4.43 -15.12
CA VAL A 107 -15.65 3.19 -15.09
C VAL A 107 -15.36 2.38 -16.35
N GLY A 108 -15.50 1.06 -16.28
CA GLY A 108 -15.23 0.14 -17.39
C GLY A 108 -14.07 -0.81 -17.08
N GLU A 109 -14.04 -1.90 -17.82
CA GLU A 109 -13.27 -3.10 -17.52
C GLU A 109 -11.73 -2.91 -17.50
N ALA A 110 -11.22 -1.86 -18.15
CA ALA A 110 -9.80 -1.52 -18.12
C ALA A 110 -9.35 -1.00 -16.74
N ASN A 111 -10.28 -0.47 -15.94
CA ASN A 111 -10.00 0.14 -14.64
C ASN A 111 -10.18 -0.86 -13.50
N PRO A 112 -9.53 -0.66 -12.33
CA PRO A 112 -9.74 -1.49 -11.15
C PRO A 112 -11.17 -1.44 -10.62
N ASP A 113 -11.58 -2.53 -9.98
CA ASP A 113 -12.90 -2.71 -9.37
C ASP A 113 -12.94 -2.18 -7.95
N LEU A 114 -11.85 -2.42 -7.23
CA LEU A 114 -11.70 -2.03 -5.84
C LEU A 114 -10.34 -1.36 -5.60
N THR A 115 -10.25 -0.56 -4.54
CA THR A 115 -8.98 -0.06 -4.05
C THR A 115 -8.91 -0.14 -2.53
N GLY A 116 -7.81 -0.72 -2.01
CA GLY A 116 -7.50 -0.71 -0.59
C GLY A 116 -6.83 0.60 -0.17
N ALA A 117 -7.14 1.08 1.02
CA ALA A 117 -6.58 2.31 1.54
C ALA A 117 -6.27 2.25 3.03
N SER A 118 -5.17 2.84 3.46
CA SER A 118 -4.74 2.95 4.86
C SER A 118 -5.10 4.30 5.49
N ARG A 119 -6.02 5.00 4.89
CA ARG A 119 -6.69 6.22 5.35
C ARG A 119 -7.97 6.45 4.55
N ALA A 120 -8.86 7.28 5.07
CA ALA A 120 -10.04 7.70 4.32
C ALA A 120 -9.67 8.41 3.00
N MET A 121 -10.56 8.31 2.01
CA MET A 121 -10.46 9.03 0.74
C MET A 121 -10.44 10.54 0.98
N LYS A 122 -9.50 11.25 0.36
CA LYS A 122 -9.42 12.72 0.42
C LYS A 122 -10.45 13.35 -0.51
N LYS A 123 -10.86 14.58 -0.20
CA LYS A 123 -11.74 15.39 -1.06
C LYS A 123 -11.21 15.51 -2.49
N SER A 124 -9.90 15.75 -2.66
CA SER A 124 -9.28 15.84 -3.99
C SER A 124 -9.32 14.52 -4.79
N GLU A 125 -9.29 13.38 -4.11
CA GLU A 125 -9.43 12.06 -4.73
C GLU A 125 -10.89 11.80 -5.14
N TRP A 126 -11.85 12.18 -4.29
CA TRP A 126 -13.26 12.15 -4.63
C TRP A 126 -13.60 13.03 -5.83
N GLU A 127 -13.06 14.26 -5.88
CA GLU A 127 -13.22 15.18 -7.01
C GLU A 127 -12.63 14.59 -8.30
N LEU A 128 -11.47 13.94 -8.24
CA LEU A 128 -10.88 13.22 -9.37
C LEU A 128 -11.79 12.07 -9.84
N CYS A 129 -12.29 11.24 -8.91
CA CYS A 129 -13.24 10.18 -9.21
C CYS A 129 -14.50 10.72 -9.90
N THR A 130 -15.11 11.76 -9.34
CA THR A 130 -16.33 12.39 -9.86
C THR A 130 -16.11 12.96 -11.25
N LYS A 131 -15.00 13.67 -11.48
CA LYS A 131 -14.61 14.23 -12.78
C LYS A 131 -14.52 13.14 -13.87
N ASN A 132 -14.09 11.95 -13.51
CA ASN A 132 -13.92 10.81 -14.42
C ASN A 132 -15.12 9.85 -14.44
N GLY A 133 -16.27 10.26 -13.87
CA GLY A 133 -17.50 9.48 -13.88
C GLY A 133 -17.59 8.36 -12.84
N VAL A 134 -16.61 8.23 -11.93
CA VAL A 134 -16.65 7.29 -10.83
C VAL A 134 -17.37 7.95 -9.65
N THR A 135 -18.69 7.91 -9.68
CA THR A 135 -19.55 8.65 -8.72
C THR A 135 -20.33 7.76 -7.76
N ASP A 136 -20.37 6.46 -8.04
CA ASP A 136 -21.06 5.47 -7.22
C ASP A 136 -20.04 4.52 -6.59
N ILE A 137 -19.62 4.88 -5.37
CA ILE A 137 -18.57 4.21 -4.62
C ILE A 137 -19.13 3.79 -3.27
N THR A 138 -18.89 2.54 -2.86
CA THR A 138 -19.10 2.09 -1.48
C THR A 138 -17.77 2.15 -0.74
N GLU A 139 -17.76 2.80 0.43
CA GLU A 139 -16.66 2.79 1.39
C GLU A 139 -16.94 1.76 2.46
N LEU A 140 -16.00 0.85 2.68
CA LEU A 140 -16.04 -0.18 3.70
C LEU A 140 -14.81 -0.03 4.60
N GLN A 141 -15.00 0.20 5.88
CA GLN A 141 -13.91 0.06 6.84
C GLN A 141 -13.70 -1.42 7.12
N ILE A 142 -12.48 -1.91 6.95
CA ILE A 142 -12.17 -3.34 7.08
C ILE A 142 -11.53 -3.70 8.43
N GLY A 143 -11.12 -2.73 9.21
CA GLY A 143 -10.45 -2.88 10.49
C GLY A 143 -9.50 -1.72 10.74
N TYR A 144 -8.52 -1.98 11.60
CA TYR A 144 -7.48 -1.01 11.91
C TYR A 144 -6.09 -1.65 11.75
N ASP A 145 -5.14 -0.84 11.32
CA ASP A 145 -3.73 -1.12 11.39
C ASP A 145 -3.23 -0.62 12.74
N GLY A 146 -2.88 -1.50 13.63
CA GLY A 146 -2.24 -1.20 14.91
C GLY A 146 -0.74 -1.48 14.79
N LEU A 147 0.07 -0.42 14.83
CA LEU A 147 1.51 -0.53 14.91
C LEU A 147 1.94 -0.42 16.36
N SER A 148 2.76 -1.34 16.86
CA SER A 148 3.31 -1.24 18.19
C SER A 148 4.80 -0.97 18.19
N ILE A 149 5.24 -0.19 19.18
CA ILE A 149 6.61 -0.21 19.66
C ILE A 149 6.59 -1.03 20.94
N ALA A 150 7.44 -2.02 21.05
CA ALA A 150 7.48 -2.92 22.19
C ALA A 150 8.88 -3.01 22.81
N GLN A 151 8.95 -3.41 24.04
CA GLN A 151 10.17 -3.70 24.80
C GLN A 151 10.00 -4.97 25.62
N SER A 152 11.10 -5.55 26.10
CA SER A 152 11.07 -6.61 27.10
C SER A 152 10.38 -6.11 28.39
N LYS A 153 9.58 -6.94 29.04
CA LYS A 153 9.05 -6.67 30.40
C LYS A 153 10.14 -6.51 31.46
N GLN A 154 11.34 -7.00 31.18
CA GLN A 154 12.51 -6.82 32.05
C GLN A 154 13.16 -5.43 31.90
N GLY A 155 12.82 -4.70 30.84
CA GLY A 155 13.28 -3.33 30.59
C GLY A 155 12.57 -2.30 31.45
N LYS A 156 13.17 -1.10 31.58
CA LYS A 156 12.49 0.02 32.22
C LYS A 156 11.41 0.57 31.29
N PRO A 157 10.18 0.77 31.76
CA PRO A 157 9.13 1.38 30.93
C PRO A 157 9.56 2.72 30.38
N ILE A 158 9.31 2.93 29.09
CA ILE A 158 9.59 4.19 28.39
C ILE A 158 8.30 4.72 27.76
N ASP A 159 8.15 6.04 27.77
CA ASP A 159 7.09 6.76 27.07
C ASP A 159 7.75 7.72 26.08
N LEU A 160 7.36 7.65 24.83
CA LEU A 160 7.97 8.37 23.72
C LEU A 160 6.98 9.26 23.02
N THR A 161 7.38 10.50 22.77
CA THR A 161 6.67 11.32 21.79
C THR A 161 7.10 10.95 20.37
N LYS A 162 6.25 11.21 19.38
CA LYS A 162 6.62 11.01 17.96
C LYS A 162 7.84 11.86 17.57
N ALA A 163 7.98 13.07 18.16
CA ALA A 163 9.16 13.89 17.95
C ALA A 163 10.45 13.22 18.45
N GLN A 164 10.42 12.61 19.63
CA GLN A 164 11.55 11.83 20.16
C GLN A 164 11.86 10.60 19.32
N ILE A 165 10.83 9.89 18.83
CA ILE A 165 10.99 8.76 17.90
C ILE A 165 11.70 9.22 16.63
N PHE A 166 11.26 10.33 16.03
CA PHE A 166 11.91 10.90 14.85
C PHE A 166 13.36 11.27 15.13
N LEU A 167 13.63 12.01 16.20
CA LEU A 167 14.99 12.40 16.59
C LEU A 167 15.90 11.21 16.85
N ALA A 168 15.37 10.10 17.38
CA ALA A 168 16.16 8.89 17.61
C ALA A 168 16.50 8.15 16.31
N LEU A 169 15.57 8.12 15.32
CA LEU A 169 15.64 7.17 14.21
C LEU A 169 15.82 7.81 12.82
N ALA A 170 15.68 9.12 12.67
CA ALA A 170 15.89 9.80 11.40
C ALA A 170 17.38 9.81 11.00
N SER A 171 17.64 9.80 9.69
CA SER A 171 19.00 9.94 9.15
C SER A 171 19.59 11.33 9.38
N GLU A 172 18.73 12.37 9.30
CA GLU A 172 19.08 13.77 9.55
C GLU A 172 18.11 14.36 10.56
N VAL A 173 18.60 15.26 11.42
CA VAL A 173 17.82 15.94 12.44
C VAL A 173 18.09 17.45 12.41
N PRO A 174 17.15 18.30 12.88
CA PRO A 174 17.39 19.72 12.99
C PRO A 174 18.48 20.08 13.99
N ASP A 175 19.36 21.01 13.57
CA ASP A 175 20.32 21.72 14.41
C ASP A 175 20.21 23.23 14.08
N GLY A 176 19.38 23.94 14.84
CA GLY A 176 19.01 25.32 14.53
C GLY A 176 18.23 25.39 13.20
N ASP A 177 18.75 26.18 12.26
CA ASP A 177 18.12 26.41 10.94
C ASP A 177 18.60 25.45 9.84
N LYS A 178 19.27 24.37 10.16
CA LYS A 178 19.77 23.36 9.19
C LYS A 178 19.46 21.95 9.63
N LEU A 179 19.54 21.02 8.68
CA LEU A 179 19.53 19.58 8.94
C LEU A 179 20.98 19.07 8.99
N VAL A 180 21.28 18.22 9.96
CA VAL A 180 22.59 17.57 10.13
C VAL A 180 22.43 16.07 10.24
N PRO A 181 23.47 15.27 9.90
CA PRO A 181 23.48 13.83 10.20
C PRO A 181 23.17 13.61 11.68
N ASN A 182 22.35 12.61 11.98
CA ASN A 182 21.84 12.37 13.32
C ASN A 182 22.99 12.04 14.32
N PRO A 183 23.25 12.89 15.34
CA PRO A 183 24.34 12.69 16.28
C PRO A 183 23.93 11.82 17.49
N TYR A 184 22.65 11.58 17.73
CA TYR A 184 22.15 10.95 18.95
C TYR A 184 22.51 9.46 18.99
N LYS A 185 23.10 9.02 20.10
CA LYS A 185 23.49 7.61 20.32
C LYS A 185 22.74 6.97 21.48
N LYS A 186 22.29 7.78 22.42
CA LYS A 186 21.52 7.35 23.59
C LYS A 186 20.16 8.05 23.62
N TRP A 187 19.19 7.43 24.27
CA TRP A 187 17.89 8.05 24.49
C TRP A 187 18.02 9.37 25.27
N SER A 188 18.93 9.45 26.26
CA SER A 188 19.24 10.68 27.01
C SER A 188 19.89 11.78 26.18
N ASP A 189 20.39 11.49 24.98
CA ASP A 189 20.87 12.51 24.05
C ASP A 189 19.70 13.19 23.34
N VAL A 190 18.62 12.44 23.11
CA VAL A 190 17.38 12.95 22.50
C VAL A 190 16.61 13.82 23.49
N ASP A 191 16.46 13.32 24.71
CA ASP A 191 15.80 14.04 25.81
C ASP A 191 16.37 13.56 27.15
N LYS A 192 16.74 14.50 28.03
CA LYS A 192 17.33 14.20 29.34
C LYS A 192 16.39 13.45 30.31
N SER A 193 15.09 13.45 30.04
CA SER A 193 14.11 12.68 30.81
C SER A 193 14.10 11.19 30.45
N LEU A 194 14.65 10.83 29.29
CA LEU A 194 14.73 9.46 28.81
C LEU A 194 15.93 8.70 29.42
N PRO A 195 15.90 7.35 29.41
CA PRO A 195 16.96 6.53 29.97
C PRO A 195 18.33 6.79 29.34
N ASP A 196 19.39 6.74 30.16
CA ASP A 196 20.78 6.87 29.68
C ASP A 196 21.32 5.52 29.15
N VAL A 197 20.64 4.99 28.12
CA VAL A 197 21.01 3.76 27.44
C VAL A 197 21.10 3.99 25.92
N ALA A 198 21.87 3.15 25.24
CA ALA A 198 22.01 3.24 23.79
C ALA A 198 20.64 3.12 23.08
N ILE A 199 20.46 3.87 22.00
CA ILE A 199 19.33 3.68 21.11
C ILE A 199 19.56 2.39 20.32
N THR A 200 18.71 1.39 20.55
CA THR A 200 18.71 0.12 19.83
C THR A 200 17.25 -0.19 19.46
N VAL A 201 16.90 -0.09 18.20
CA VAL A 201 15.53 -0.31 17.72
C VAL A 201 15.56 -1.28 16.54
N TYR A 202 14.93 -2.43 16.72
CA TYR A 202 14.71 -3.41 15.65
C TYR A 202 13.39 -3.12 14.96
N GLY A 203 13.41 -3.14 13.63
CA GLY A 203 12.18 -2.90 12.86
C GLY A 203 12.20 -3.55 11.49
N PRO A 204 11.06 -3.49 10.78
CA PRO A 204 10.92 -4.11 9.48
C PRO A 204 11.75 -3.38 8.40
N PRO A 205 12.10 -4.08 7.30
CA PRO A 205 12.84 -3.52 6.18
C PRO A 205 11.98 -2.55 5.35
N PRO A 206 12.58 -1.78 4.44
CA PRO A 206 11.85 -0.83 3.58
C PRO A 206 10.77 -1.45 2.67
N THR A 207 10.81 -2.78 2.46
CA THR A 207 9.82 -3.53 1.67
C THR A 207 8.53 -3.82 2.43
N SER A 208 8.54 -3.66 3.76
CA SER A 208 7.42 -3.98 4.65
C SER A 208 6.36 -2.87 4.69
N GLY A 209 5.07 -3.26 4.61
CA GLY A 209 3.95 -2.36 4.84
C GLY A 209 3.91 -1.80 6.27
N THR A 210 4.42 -2.53 7.27
CA THR A 210 4.61 -2.07 8.65
C THR A 210 5.63 -0.94 8.71
N ARG A 211 6.72 -1.03 7.93
CA ARG A 211 7.70 0.06 7.81
C ARG A 211 7.08 1.32 7.22
N ASP A 212 6.26 1.20 6.15
CA ASP A 212 5.55 2.32 5.55
C ASP A 212 4.61 2.97 6.56
N ALA A 213 3.85 2.16 7.33
CA ALA A 213 3.00 2.65 8.40
C ALA A 213 3.77 3.42 9.47
N PHE A 214 4.89 2.87 9.92
CA PHE A 214 5.75 3.54 10.91
C PHE A 214 6.28 4.88 10.42
N VAL A 215 6.73 4.94 9.18
CA VAL A 215 7.19 6.21 8.58
C VAL A 215 6.06 7.22 8.52
N GLU A 216 4.87 6.85 8.08
CA GLU A 216 3.74 7.78 8.00
C GLU A 216 3.24 8.23 9.38
N LEU A 217 3.05 7.30 10.32
CA LEU A 217 2.40 7.57 11.60
C LEU A 217 3.35 8.14 12.67
N ALA A 218 4.61 7.72 12.67
CA ALA A 218 5.61 8.15 13.66
C ALA A 218 6.59 9.16 13.08
N MET A 219 7.31 8.80 12.00
CA MET A 219 8.40 9.63 11.50
C MET A 219 7.91 10.95 10.90
N HIS A 220 6.92 10.92 10.00
CA HIS A 220 6.39 12.15 9.38
C HIS A 220 5.72 13.05 10.41
N GLU A 221 4.93 12.49 11.33
CA GLU A 221 4.24 13.27 12.35
C GLU A 221 5.21 13.82 13.40
N GLY A 222 6.20 13.01 13.82
CA GLY A 222 7.25 13.47 14.72
C GLY A 222 8.13 14.57 14.11
N CYS A 223 8.47 14.42 12.84
CA CYS A 223 9.19 15.41 12.05
C CYS A 223 8.44 16.76 12.03
N LYS A 224 7.17 16.74 11.65
CA LYS A 224 6.31 17.94 11.58
C LYS A 224 6.11 18.65 12.93
N ALA A 225 6.28 17.90 14.04
CA ALA A 225 6.18 18.47 15.39
C ALA A 225 7.39 19.30 15.80
N LEU A 226 8.53 19.20 15.11
CA LEU A 226 9.74 19.96 15.41
C LEU A 226 9.68 21.39 14.87
N ASP A 227 10.27 22.34 15.59
CA ASP A 227 10.18 23.77 15.26
C ASP A 227 10.78 24.12 13.90
N TYR A 228 11.85 23.46 13.49
CA TYR A 228 12.41 23.60 12.15
C TYR A 228 11.33 23.35 11.07
N PHE A 229 10.61 22.22 11.15
CA PHE A 229 9.60 21.86 10.17
C PHE A 229 8.32 22.71 10.30
N LYS A 230 7.95 23.13 11.49
CA LYS A 230 6.85 24.12 11.68
C LYS A 230 7.16 25.44 10.97
N LYS A 231 8.41 25.92 11.07
CA LYS A 231 8.89 27.13 10.36
C LYS A 231 8.82 26.94 8.84
N GLN A 232 9.29 25.77 8.33
CA GLN A 232 9.20 25.44 6.90
C GLN A 232 7.75 25.38 6.41
N LYS A 233 6.84 24.81 7.21
CA LYS A 233 5.40 24.77 6.89
C LYS A 233 4.78 26.15 6.73
N GLY A 234 5.25 27.13 7.51
CA GLY A 234 4.82 28.53 7.40
C GLY A 234 5.40 29.26 6.20
N ALA A 235 6.53 28.79 5.63
CA ALA A 235 7.25 29.43 4.55
C ALA A 235 6.98 28.83 3.15
N LEU A 236 6.57 27.57 3.08
CA LEU A 236 6.35 26.81 1.85
C LEU A 236 4.86 26.66 1.55
N ASP A 237 4.52 26.53 0.27
CA ASP A 237 3.19 26.04 -0.11
C ASP A 237 3.00 24.58 0.31
N LYS A 238 1.75 24.09 0.24
CA LYS A 238 1.38 22.75 0.69
C LYS A 238 2.17 21.64 -0.02
N ASP A 239 2.31 21.73 -1.34
CA ASP A 239 2.94 20.67 -2.14
C ASP A 239 4.46 20.64 -1.90
N ALA A 240 5.09 21.82 -1.82
CA ALA A 240 6.50 21.95 -1.48
C ALA A 240 6.79 21.42 -0.07
N PHE A 241 5.92 21.72 0.91
CA PHE A 241 6.07 21.19 2.26
C PHE A 241 5.86 19.68 2.33
N GLU A 242 4.85 19.10 1.65
CA GLU A 242 4.65 17.67 1.59
C GLU A 242 5.85 16.96 0.92
N LYS A 243 6.42 17.56 -0.11
CA LYS A 243 7.65 17.06 -0.75
C LYS A 243 8.83 17.07 0.23
N LEU A 244 9.03 18.19 0.96
CA LEU A 244 10.09 18.28 1.98
C LEU A 244 9.94 17.21 3.05
N VAL A 245 8.72 16.99 3.57
CA VAL A 245 8.43 15.93 4.55
C VAL A 245 8.78 14.56 3.96
N LYS A 246 8.35 14.26 2.75
CA LYS A 246 8.67 12.99 2.10
C LYS A 246 10.18 12.78 1.93
N GLU A 247 10.93 13.81 1.52
CA GLU A 247 12.36 13.70 1.27
C GLU A 247 13.21 13.65 2.55
N LYS A 248 12.82 14.39 3.60
CA LYS A 248 13.62 14.58 4.81
C LYS A 248 13.13 13.81 6.02
N CYS A 249 11.85 13.46 6.08
CA CYS A 249 11.30 12.75 7.24
C CYS A 249 11.11 11.24 7.00
N THR A 250 11.23 10.75 5.75
CA THR A 250 11.16 9.32 5.43
C THR A 250 12.47 8.57 5.71
N PRO A 251 13.67 9.12 5.38
CA PRO A 251 14.89 8.35 5.54
C PRO A 251 15.23 8.07 7.01
N MET A 252 15.34 6.80 7.34
CA MET A 252 15.81 6.35 8.64
C MET A 252 17.32 6.11 8.61
N ARG A 253 17.95 6.25 9.78
CA ARG A 253 19.40 6.09 9.93
C ARG A 253 19.85 4.65 9.74
N GLN A 254 21.09 4.48 9.25
CA GLN A 254 21.71 3.19 9.00
C GLN A 254 23.07 3.04 9.72
N ASP A 255 23.33 3.89 10.70
CA ASP A 255 24.61 3.96 11.44
C ASP A 255 24.58 3.20 12.78
N GLY A 256 23.61 2.29 12.97
CA GLY A 256 23.53 1.34 14.07
C GLY A 256 22.30 1.41 14.98
N PRO A 257 21.79 2.58 15.41
CA PRO A 257 20.65 2.66 16.32
C PRO A 257 19.33 2.07 15.79
N PHE A 258 19.10 2.12 14.48
CA PHE A 258 18.01 1.38 13.84
C PHE A 258 18.58 0.17 13.10
N ILE A 259 18.00 -1.01 13.36
CA ILE A 259 18.46 -2.29 12.81
C ILE A 259 17.30 -2.95 12.06
N GLU A 260 17.47 -3.14 10.77
CA GLU A 260 16.49 -3.88 9.95
C GLU A 260 16.58 -5.38 10.28
N ALA A 261 15.48 -5.95 10.79
CA ALA A 261 15.44 -7.33 11.29
C ALA A 261 14.75 -8.32 10.31
N GLY A 262 14.46 -7.89 9.09
CA GLY A 262 13.77 -8.70 8.08
C GLY A 262 12.24 -8.62 8.17
N GLU A 263 11.56 -9.39 7.30
CA GLU A 263 10.09 -9.39 7.20
C GLU A 263 9.41 -10.25 8.28
N ASN A 264 10.15 -11.04 9.03
CA ASN A 264 9.60 -11.93 10.05
C ASN A 264 9.64 -11.26 11.43
N ASP A 265 8.51 -10.76 11.87
CA ASP A 265 8.36 -10.05 13.15
C ASP A 265 8.74 -10.90 14.37
N ASN A 266 8.68 -12.24 14.28
CA ASN A 266 9.17 -13.12 15.36
C ASN A 266 10.68 -12.96 15.63
N LEU A 267 11.46 -12.56 14.63
CA LEU A 267 12.89 -12.25 14.84
C LEU A 267 13.06 -10.98 15.67
N ILE A 268 12.19 -10.00 15.49
CA ILE A 268 12.18 -8.77 16.29
C ILE A 268 11.80 -9.11 17.74
N VAL A 269 10.75 -9.91 17.94
CA VAL A 269 10.33 -10.41 19.27
C VAL A 269 11.50 -11.06 20.00
N GLN A 270 12.18 -12.01 19.37
CA GLN A 270 13.35 -12.69 19.96
C GLN A 270 14.50 -11.73 20.32
N ARG A 271 14.75 -10.71 19.50
CA ARG A 271 15.82 -9.73 19.73
C ARG A 271 15.54 -8.86 20.95
N ILE A 272 14.31 -8.35 21.08
CA ILE A 272 13.95 -7.50 22.23
C ILE A 272 13.72 -8.31 23.51
N GLU A 273 13.38 -9.60 23.42
CA GLU A 273 13.36 -10.50 24.57
C GLU A 273 14.78 -10.68 25.14
N ALA A 274 15.78 -10.81 24.28
CA ALA A 274 17.16 -11.01 24.66
C ALA A 274 17.88 -9.73 25.14
N ASP A 275 17.41 -8.54 24.74
CA ASP A 275 18.00 -7.25 25.14
C ASP A 275 16.93 -6.36 25.80
N PRO A 276 16.91 -6.26 27.15
CA PRO A 276 15.93 -5.43 27.88
C PRO A 276 15.97 -3.93 27.57
N ASN A 277 17.04 -3.43 26.93
CA ASN A 277 17.17 -2.02 26.55
C ASN A 277 16.76 -1.76 25.09
N ALA A 278 16.56 -2.80 24.30
CA ALA A 278 16.14 -2.66 22.91
C ALA A 278 14.63 -2.49 22.76
N LEU A 279 14.24 -1.77 21.72
CA LEU A 279 12.86 -1.64 21.29
C LEU A 279 12.65 -2.41 19.98
N GLY A 280 11.41 -2.86 19.75
CA GLY A 280 10.98 -3.52 18.52
C GLY A 280 9.78 -2.81 17.91
N ILE A 281 9.70 -2.76 16.57
CA ILE A 281 8.60 -2.19 15.81
C ILE A 281 7.96 -3.30 14.98
N PHE A 282 6.68 -3.58 15.21
CA PHE A 282 5.91 -4.60 14.50
C PHE A 282 4.40 -4.39 14.67
N GLY A 283 3.58 -5.19 14.01
CA GLY A 283 2.12 -5.16 14.14
C GLY A 283 1.67 -5.51 15.55
N TYR A 284 0.59 -4.88 16.01
CA TYR A 284 0.07 -5.07 17.37
C TYR A 284 -0.27 -6.53 17.72
N SER A 285 -0.65 -7.35 16.74
CA SER A 285 -0.90 -8.77 16.95
C SER A 285 0.30 -9.50 17.58
N PHE A 286 1.52 -9.21 17.12
CA PHE A 286 2.73 -9.81 17.69
C PHE A 286 3.00 -9.35 19.11
N LEU A 287 2.68 -8.12 19.47
CA LEU A 287 2.73 -7.68 20.87
C LEU A 287 1.70 -8.44 21.70
N TYR A 288 0.47 -8.56 21.20
CA TYR A 288 -0.62 -9.25 21.89
C TYR A 288 -0.30 -10.73 22.13
N GLU A 289 0.20 -11.44 21.11
CA GLU A 289 0.59 -12.85 21.22
C GLU A 289 1.77 -13.09 22.18
N ASN A 290 2.62 -12.10 22.39
CA ASN A 290 3.82 -12.19 23.24
C ASN A 290 3.73 -11.30 24.48
N GLN A 291 2.54 -10.94 24.92
CA GLN A 291 2.32 -10.09 26.10
C GLN A 291 2.73 -10.73 27.43
N ASP A 292 3.09 -12.00 27.45
CA ASP A 292 3.73 -12.66 28.59
C ASP A 292 5.18 -12.18 28.80
N LYS A 293 5.90 -11.85 27.73
CA LYS A 293 7.30 -11.47 27.69
C LYS A 293 7.55 -10.00 27.39
N LEU A 294 6.67 -9.41 26.57
CA LEU A 294 6.80 -8.05 26.04
C LEU A 294 5.78 -7.09 26.67
N ALA A 295 6.16 -5.83 26.70
CA ALA A 295 5.30 -4.71 27.07
C ALA A 295 5.26 -3.68 25.94
N GLY A 296 4.10 -3.07 25.70
CA GLY A 296 3.96 -1.96 24.78
C GLY A 296 4.66 -0.71 25.32
N VAL A 297 5.37 -0.01 24.45
CA VAL A 297 5.89 1.33 24.72
C VAL A 297 4.76 2.34 24.56
N LYS A 298 4.57 3.21 25.54
CA LYS A 298 3.61 4.30 25.42
C LYS A 298 4.07 5.28 24.36
N VAL A 299 3.13 5.75 23.54
CA VAL A 299 3.37 6.81 22.59
C VAL A 299 2.40 7.95 22.87
N GLU A 300 2.93 9.15 23.12
CA GLU A 300 2.15 10.31 23.58
C GLU A 300 1.32 9.99 24.85
N GLY A 301 1.88 9.20 25.78
CA GLY A 301 1.25 8.82 27.03
C GLY A 301 0.25 7.65 26.94
N VAL A 302 -0.05 7.14 25.74
CA VAL A 302 -1.04 6.08 25.51
C VAL A 302 -0.35 4.75 25.21
N GLU A 303 -0.78 3.67 25.85
CA GLU A 303 -0.30 2.32 25.63
C GLU A 303 -1.08 1.64 24.48
N PRO A 304 -0.43 0.84 23.62
CA PRO A 304 -1.12 0.07 22.59
C PRO A 304 -2.01 -1.02 23.20
N SER A 305 -3.28 -1.00 22.86
CA SER A 305 -4.28 -2.02 23.20
C SER A 305 -5.32 -2.09 22.08
N PHE A 306 -6.16 -3.15 22.07
CA PHE A 306 -7.28 -3.21 21.13
C PHE A 306 -8.17 -1.98 21.24
N ASP A 307 -8.51 -1.56 22.46
CA ASP A 307 -9.39 -0.41 22.68
C ASP A 307 -8.76 0.90 22.21
N THR A 308 -7.49 1.15 22.58
CA THR A 308 -6.79 2.40 22.23
C THR A 308 -6.42 2.48 20.75
N ILE A 309 -6.31 1.34 20.05
CA ILE A 309 -6.15 1.25 18.61
C ILE A 309 -7.49 1.50 17.92
N ALA A 310 -8.56 0.87 18.38
CA ALA A 310 -9.89 0.97 17.80
C ALA A 310 -10.50 2.37 17.93
N ASP A 311 -10.28 3.05 19.06
CA ASP A 311 -10.76 4.42 19.31
C ASP A 311 -9.79 5.50 18.81
N ALA A 312 -8.65 5.09 18.20
CA ALA A 312 -7.58 5.96 17.71
C ALA A 312 -6.94 6.88 18.76
N SER A 313 -7.06 6.57 20.06
CA SER A 313 -6.31 7.26 21.13
C SER A 313 -4.82 6.90 21.06
N TYR A 314 -4.46 5.66 20.73
CA TYR A 314 -3.08 5.27 20.41
C TYR A 314 -2.69 5.79 19.02
N LYS A 315 -1.76 6.72 18.98
CA LYS A 315 -1.45 7.53 17.77
C LYS A 315 -0.62 6.81 16.71
N LEU A 316 -0.26 5.54 16.90
CA LEU A 316 0.31 4.66 15.88
C LEU A 316 -0.73 3.66 15.35
N SER A 317 -1.97 4.10 15.24
CA SER A 317 -3.06 3.33 14.64
C SER A 317 -3.76 4.14 13.55
N ARG A 318 -4.39 3.42 12.62
CA ARG A 318 -5.17 4.03 11.54
C ARG A 318 -6.25 3.08 11.05
N PRO A 319 -7.43 3.57 10.65
CA PRO A 319 -8.45 2.75 10.02
C PRO A 319 -8.00 2.34 8.61
N LEU A 320 -8.36 1.11 8.24
CA LEU A 320 -8.16 0.54 6.92
C LEU A 320 -9.47 0.47 6.16
N PHE A 321 -9.43 0.74 4.87
CA PHE A 321 -10.62 0.83 4.03
C PHE A 321 -10.50 0.01 2.75
N LEU A 322 -11.64 -0.41 2.24
CA LEU A 322 -11.84 -0.93 0.91
C LEU A 322 -12.89 -0.07 0.20
N TYR A 323 -12.54 0.50 -0.94
CA TYR A 323 -13.45 1.26 -1.80
C TYR A 323 -13.89 0.40 -2.97
N VAL A 324 -15.19 0.33 -3.20
CA VAL A 324 -15.84 -0.52 -4.19
C VAL A 324 -16.48 0.33 -5.26
N LYS A 325 -16.19 0.08 -6.53
CA LYS A 325 -16.82 0.73 -7.68
C LYS A 325 -18.11 0.00 -8.02
N ASN A 326 -19.26 0.52 -7.56
CA ASN A 326 -20.56 -0.17 -7.69
C ASN A 326 -20.97 -0.43 -9.15
N ALA A 327 -20.57 0.44 -10.08
CA ALA A 327 -20.83 0.24 -11.51
C ALA A 327 -20.26 -1.08 -12.06
N HIS A 328 -19.22 -1.64 -11.42
CA HIS A 328 -18.59 -2.88 -11.84
C HIS A 328 -19.28 -4.15 -11.30
N ARG A 329 -20.11 -4.04 -10.25
CA ARG A 329 -20.75 -5.21 -9.60
C ARG A 329 -21.59 -6.08 -10.55
N LYS A 330 -22.24 -5.44 -11.53
CA LYS A 330 -23.08 -6.17 -12.51
C LYS A 330 -22.32 -6.60 -13.76
N VAL A 331 -21.08 -6.16 -13.90
CA VAL A 331 -20.27 -6.37 -15.11
C VAL A 331 -19.17 -7.39 -14.86
N ILE A 332 -18.51 -7.32 -13.71
CA ILE A 332 -17.40 -8.21 -13.36
C ILE A 332 -17.89 -9.41 -12.56
N PRO A 333 -17.77 -10.63 -13.11
CA PRO A 333 -18.25 -11.84 -12.44
C PRO A 333 -17.54 -12.09 -11.11
N GLY A 334 -18.32 -12.45 -10.09
CA GLY A 334 -17.78 -12.79 -8.77
C GLY A 334 -17.52 -11.60 -7.85
N MET A 335 -17.79 -10.38 -8.29
CA MET A 335 -17.48 -9.19 -7.48
C MET A 335 -18.31 -9.12 -6.20
N ASP A 336 -19.61 -9.41 -6.27
CA ASP A 336 -20.48 -9.40 -5.08
C ASP A 336 -20.11 -10.53 -4.10
N GLU A 337 -19.76 -11.71 -4.62
CA GLU A 337 -19.31 -12.82 -3.78
C GLU A 337 -17.95 -12.50 -3.11
N PHE A 338 -17.04 -11.82 -3.82
CA PHE A 338 -15.77 -11.39 -3.24
C PHE A 338 -15.96 -10.35 -2.13
N ILE A 339 -16.85 -9.37 -2.33
CA ILE A 339 -17.17 -8.36 -1.32
C ILE A 339 -17.83 -9.01 -0.11
N ALA A 340 -18.74 -9.97 -0.33
CA ALA A 340 -19.39 -10.72 0.74
C ALA A 340 -18.38 -11.58 1.53
N GLU A 341 -17.43 -12.23 0.85
CA GLU A 341 -16.35 -12.96 1.51
C GLU A 341 -15.47 -12.01 2.33
N TYR A 342 -15.07 -10.87 1.74
CA TYR A 342 -14.24 -9.89 2.44
C TYR A 342 -14.88 -9.42 3.74
N THR A 343 -16.19 -9.10 3.70
CA THR A 343 -16.92 -8.57 4.86
C THR A 343 -17.52 -9.66 5.75
N SER A 344 -17.26 -10.93 5.48
CA SER A 344 -17.80 -12.04 6.27
C SER A 344 -17.23 -12.05 7.70
N THR A 345 -17.99 -12.63 8.63
CA THR A 345 -17.50 -12.86 10.00
C THR A 345 -16.29 -13.82 10.01
N ALA A 346 -16.24 -14.77 9.07
CA ALA A 346 -15.10 -15.67 8.92
C ALA A 346 -13.82 -14.93 8.46
N SER A 347 -13.96 -13.81 7.78
CA SER A 347 -12.85 -12.96 7.35
C SER A 347 -12.52 -11.89 8.40
N MET A 348 -13.48 -11.00 8.70
CA MET A 348 -13.26 -9.77 9.49
C MET A 348 -13.72 -9.90 10.96
N GLY A 349 -14.26 -11.03 11.39
CA GLY A 349 -14.69 -11.24 12.77
C GLY A 349 -13.52 -11.46 13.73
N LYS A 350 -13.81 -11.53 15.03
CA LYS A 350 -12.82 -11.72 16.11
C LYS A 350 -12.01 -13.00 15.96
N ASP A 351 -12.65 -14.07 15.45
CA ASP A 351 -12.01 -15.35 15.16
C ASP A 351 -11.80 -15.52 13.65
N GLY A 352 -11.76 -14.41 12.91
CA GLY A 352 -11.60 -14.41 11.47
C GLY A 352 -10.13 -14.48 11.05
N TYR A 353 -9.88 -15.10 9.89
CA TYR A 353 -8.52 -15.31 9.40
C TYR A 353 -7.71 -14.02 9.11
N LEU A 354 -8.37 -12.85 9.03
CA LEU A 354 -7.65 -11.57 8.93
C LEU A 354 -7.11 -11.12 10.29
N HIS A 355 -7.80 -11.45 11.38
CA HIS A 355 -7.29 -11.20 12.72
C HIS A 355 -6.01 -12.01 12.98
N GLU A 356 -5.98 -13.29 12.60
CA GLU A 356 -4.80 -14.14 12.68
C GLU A 356 -3.60 -13.57 11.87
N ARG A 357 -3.88 -12.69 10.91
CA ARG A 357 -2.86 -11.98 10.10
C ARG A 357 -2.54 -10.58 10.63
N GLY A 358 -2.99 -10.24 11.83
CA GLY A 358 -2.67 -8.98 12.50
C GLY A 358 -3.64 -7.82 12.27
N LEU A 359 -4.77 -8.06 11.62
CA LEU A 359 -5.81 -7.04 11.52
C LEU A 359 -6.44 -6.81 12.90
N VAL A 360 -6.44 -5.57 13.39
CA VAL A 360 -7.26 -5.20 14.53
C VAL A 360 -8.70 -5.04 14.03
N VAL A 361 -9.57 -5.96 14.49
CA VAL A 361 -10.91 -6.10 13.94
C VAL A 361 -11.86 -5.00 14.43
N LEU A 362 -12.94 -4.82 13.68
CA LEU A 362 -14.04 -3.94 14.05
C LEU A 362 -14.82 -4.53 15.22
N SER A 363 -15.56 -3.68 15.96
CA SER A 363 -16.59 -4.16 16.86
C SER A 363 -17.69 -4.90 16.09
N ASP A 364 -18.41 -5.79 16.80
CA ASP A 364 -19.47 -6.60 16.17
C ASP A 364 -20.55 -5.72 15.50
N ASP A 365 -20.85 -4.55 16.07
CA ASP A 365 -21.84 -3.63 15.52
C ASP A 365 -21.30 -2.91 14.25
N MET A 366 -20.04 -2.49 14.27
CA MET A 366 -19.40 -1.93 13.07
C MET A 366 -19.25 -2.98 11.96
N LEU A 367 -18.91 -4.21 12.29
CA LEU A 367 -18.86 -5.30 11.32
C LEU A 367 -20.22 -5.51 10.65
N LYS A 368 -21.30 -5.57 11.42
CA LYS A 368 -22.66 -5.67 10.86
C LYS A 368 -23.01 -4.49 9.98
N GLU A 369 -22.65 -3.27 10.38
CA GLU A 369 -22.83 -2.08 9.55
C GLU A 369 -22.10 -2.22 8.20
N MET A 370 -20.83 -2.66 8.21
CA MET A 370 -20.05 -2.84 6.99
C MET A 370 -20.65 -3.96 6.10
N GLN A 371 -21.15 -5.04 6.69
CA GLN A 371 -21.87 -6.09 5.96
C GLN A 371 -23.12 -5.55 5.26
N GLU A 372 -23.94 -4.76 5.95
CA GLU A 372 -25.12 -4.14 5.37
C GLU A 372 -24.76 -3.10 4.28
N ARG A 373 -23.74 -2.28 4.50
CA ARG A 373 -23.23 -1.34 3.50
C ARG A 373 -22.75 -2.08 2.24
N ALA A 374 -22.01 -3.16 2.43
CA ALA A 374 -21.48 -4.01 1.36
C ALA A 374 -22.64 -4.65 0.55
N LYS A 375 -23.60 -5.26 1.23
CA LYS A 375 -24.78 -5.92 0.63
C LYS A 375 -25.64 -4.95 -0.17
N ASN A 376 -25.89 -3.77 0.39
CA ASN A 376 -26.79 -2.78 -0.20
C ASN A 376 -26.08 -1.83 -1.18
N ALA A 377 -24.79 -2.05 -1.48
CA ALA A 377 -23.98 -1.15 -2.31
C ALA A 377 -24.11 0.32 -1.85
N ALA A 378 -24.05 0.55 -0.53
CA ALA A 378 -24.34 1.84 0.07
C ALA A 378 -23.35 2.90 -0.43
N LYS A 379 -23.86 3.88 -1.16
CA LYS A 379 -23.03 4.95 -1.71
C LYS A 379 -22.47 5.84 -0.61
N MET A 380 -21.15 6.10 -0.65
CA MET A 380 -20.51 7.03 0.25
C MET A 380 -20.87 8.48 -0.07
N SER A 381 -20.84 9.32 0.96
CA SER A 381 -20.92 10.78 0.82
C SER A 381 -19.56 11.38 0.43
N ALA A 382 -19.59 12.57 -0.16
CA ALA A 382 -18.37 13.29 -0.44
C ALA A 382 -17.57 13.55 0.87
N PRO A 383 -16.25 13.29 0.90
CA PRO A 383 -15.43 13.62 2.06
C PRO A 383 -15.44 15.11 2.38
N THR A 384 -15.42 15.45 3.66
CA THR A 384 -15.43 16.86 4.14
C THR A 384 -14.04 17.49 4.19
N SER A 385 -12.96 16.66 4.14
CA SER A 385 -11.56 17.11 4.24
C SER A 385 -10.68 16.50 3.15
#